data_41f27cdb2597876abe1776b2c1d0d9bf
#
_entry.id   41f27cdb2597876abe1776b2c1d0d9bf
#
_cell.length_a   1.000
_cell.length_b   1.000
_cell.length_c   1.000
_cell.angle_alpha   90.00
_cell.angle_beta   90.00
_cell.angle_gamma   90.00
#
_symmetry.space_group_name_H-M   'P 1'
#
loop_
_entity.id
_entity.type
_entity.pdbx_description
1 polymer ?
#
loop_
_entity_poly.entity_id
_entity_poly.type
_entity_poly.pdbx_seq_one_letter_code
_entity_poly.pdbx_strand_id
1 'polypeptide(L)'
;MSKIYQTIIFYLIISIITFSCNNDDNENLSQENNTTLPNSIIFKNIPSGTFLMGGTTIHNDAPIVSITLSAFQISQKEITNNEYIDFLNSAYSNNWLTVSAKQVNDPCGSYTENMVIGKGNAPNAGEVFLQLGESGGCTSNGEEEHINNKSWISFNTSNNTFEILDTSKADWPVNWIKWYGAYAFVQYYNVSLPTEAQWEYSARGGQQLKYPTDDGTLSLSKANYNGETPGIYNPDGHSFAVGSYNPNPYGLFDMGGNVWEWCQDYYSNSFYSDNVIDPINTIAGINSKRVRRGGSWNYHSATLLTYARASDFENRGNNHFGFRIVKN
;
A
#
# COMPACT_ATOMS: atom_id res chain seq x y z
N MET A 1 24.69 -77.97 54.97
CA MET A 1 24.61 -76.52 54.70
C MET A 1 25.16 -76.28 53.31
N SER A 2 24.36 -76.16 52.27
CA SER A 2 24.69 -75.50 51.01
C SER A 2 23.39 -75.31 50.19
N LYS A 3 23.05 -74.09 49.92
CA LYS A 3 21.84 -73.75 49.24
C LYS A 3 22.05 -73.87 47.74
N ILE A 4 21.20 -74.64 47.09
CA ILE A 4 21.12 -74.76 45.68
C ILE A 4 20.18 -73.63 45.13
N TYR A 5 20.70 -72.78 44.30
CA TYR A 5 19.90 -71.81 43.57
C TYR A 5 19.44 -72.40 42.27
N GLN A 6 18.15 -72.58 42.13
CA GLN A 6 17.52 -72.92 40.79
C GLN A 6 17.26 -71.62 40.03
N THR A 7 17.88 -71.53 38.91
CA THR A 7 17.63 -70.45 37.95
C THR A 7 16.45 -70.78 37.04
N ILE A 8 15.35 -70.09 37.18
CA ILE A 8 14.18 -70.20 36.32
C ILE A 8 14.40 -69.25 35.19
N ILE A 9 14.52 -69.75 33.93
CA ILE A 9 14.57 -68.99 32.70
C ILE A 9 13.12 -68.77 32.22
N PHE A 10 12.67 -67.49 32.30
CA PHE A 10 11.41 -67.07 31.71
C PHE A 10 11.66 -66.67 30.23
N TYR A 11 11.12 -67.44 29.29
CA TYR A 11 11.00 -67.00 27.88
C TYR A 11 9.89 -65.99 27.76
N LEU A 12 10.27 -64.74 27.54
CA LEU A 12 9.34 -63.65 27.19
C LEU A 12 9.14 -63.68 25.67
N ILE A 13 7.97 -64.13 25.23
CA ILE A 13 7.54 -64.01 23.84
C ILE A 13 7.08 -62.59 23.64
N ILE A 14 7.89 -61.78 22.97
CA ILE A 14 7.51 -60.45 22.55
C ILE A 14 6.77 -60.61 21.22
N SER A 15 5.45 -60.49 21.25
CA SER A 15 4.63 -60.30 20.06
C SER A 15 4.79 -58.84 19.60
N ILE A 16 5.48 -58.66 18.49
CA ILE A 16 5.55 -57.34 17.83
C ILE A 16 4.20 -57.13 17.15
N ILE A 17 3.35 -56.30 17.81
CA ILE A 17 2.18 -55.74 17.16
C ILE A 17 2.69 -54.51 16.37
N THR A 18 2.79 -54.66 15.05
CA THR A 18 3.01 -53.52 14.16
C THR A 18 1.74 -52.69 14.13
N PHE A 19 1.69 -51.66 14.91
CA PHE A 19 0.76 -50.55 14.66
C PHE A 19 1.23 -49.82 13.40
N SER A 20 0.53 -49.99 12.32
CA SER A 20 0.60 -49.06 11.18
C SER A 20 -0.07 -47.77 11.63
N CYS A 21 0.72 -46.82 12.07
CA CYS A 21 0.27 -45.41 12.12
C CYS A 21 0.13 -44.98 10.64
N ASN A 22 -1.10 -44.87 10.17
CA ASN A 22 -1.39 -43.94 9.11
C ASN A 22 -1.11 -42.54 9.67
N ASN A 23 0.04 -42.01 9.35
CA ASN A 23 0.26 -40.59 9.39
C ASN A 23 -0.61 -39.99 8.29
N ASP A 24 -1.84 -39.60 8.63
CA ASP A 24 -2.49 -38.51 7.96
C ASP A 24 -1.68 -37.25 8.28
N ASP A 25 -0.53 -37.14 7.63
CA ASP A 25 0.15 -35.85 7.49
C ASP A 25 -0.79 -34.98 6.68
N ASN A 26 -1.64 -34.25 7.40
CA ASN A 26 -2.17 -32.99 6.90
C ASN A 26 -0.94 -32.11 6.62
N GLU A 27 -0.26 -32.38 5.51
CA GLU A 27 0.51 -31.37 4.83
C GLU A 27 -0.47 -30.26 4.51
N ASN A 28 -0.52 -29.28 5.42
CA ASN A 28 -0.93 -27.94 5.08
C ASN A 28 0.08 -27.46 4.01
N LEU A 29 -0.12 -27.95 2.78
CA LEU A 29 0.46 -27.36 1.60
C LEU A 29 -0.05 -25.93 1.58
N SER A 30 0.70 -25.03 2.23
CA SER A 30 0.68 -23.65 1.83
C SER A 30 1.00 -23.71 0.34
N GLN A 31 -0.03 -23.57 -0.49
CA GLN A 31 0.17 -23.23 -1.90
C GLN A 31 1.01 -21.96 -1.87
N GLU A 32 2.31 -22.10 -2.07
CA GLU A 32 3.12 -20.99 -2.52
C GLU A 32 2.49 -20.56 -3.85
N ASN A 33 1.59 -19.61 -3.78
CA ASN A 33 1.13 -18.90 -4.95
C ASN A 33 2.37 -18.26 -5.53
N ASN A 34 2.94 -18.89 -6.56
CA ASN A 34 4.11 -18.40 -7.28
C ASN A 34 3.68 -17.21 -8.16
N THR A 35 3.14 -16.19 -7.49
CA THR A 35 2.62 -14.98 -8.10
C THR A 35 3.80 -14.03 -8.29
N THR A 36 4.20 -13.85 -9.54
CA THR A 36 5.25 -12.89 -9.89
C THR A 36 4.66 -11.50 -10.02
N LEU A 37 5.34 -10.51 -9.45
CA LEU A 37 5.03 -9.10 -9.70
C LEU A 37 4.98 -8.80 -11.20
N PRO A 38 4.09 -7.89 -11.65
CA PRO A 38 4.14 -7.37 -13.02
C PRO A 38 5.54 -6.88 -13.39
N ASN A 39 6.04 -7.31 -14.56
CA ASN A 39 7.39 -6.96 -15.03
C ASN A 39 7.58 -5.46 -15.32
N SER A 40 6.49 -4.69 -15.43
CA SER A 40 6.49 -3.23 -15.59
C SER A 40 6.98 -2.51 -14.33
N ILE A 41 6.89 -3.13 -13.15
CA ILE A 41 7.29 -2.52 -11.89
C ILE A 41 8.81 -2.56 -11.76
N ILE A 42 9.43 -1.41 -11.94
CA ILE A 42 10.88 -1.23 -11.82
C ILE A 42 11.22 -0.78 -10.40
N PHE A 43 12.24 -1.39 -9.80
CA PHE A 43 12.74 -1.02 -8.48
C PHE A 43 14.02 -0.21 -8.57
N LYS A 44 14.19 0.72 -7.62
CA LYS A 44 15.44 1.46 -7.37
C LYS A 44 16.04 1.01 -6.05
N ASN A 45 17.36 0.80 -6.05
CA ASN A 45 18.12 0.51 -4.84
C ASN A 45 18.30 1.79 -4.03
N ILE A 46 17.89 1.76 -2.78
CA ILE A 46 18.10 2.82 -1.80
C ILE A 46 19.20 2.34 -0.85
N PRO A 47 20.34 3.04 -0.76
CA PRO A 47 21.43 2.62 0.11
C PRO A 47 21.02 2.75 1.58
N SER A 48 21.65 1.94 2.43
CA SER A 48 21.56 2.16 3.88
C SER A 48 22.16 3.51 4.26
N GLY A 49 21.61 4.14 5.30
CA GLY A 49 22.13 5.41 5.76
C GLY A 49 21.33 6.03 6.89
N THR A 50 21.90 7.07 7.45
CA THR A 50 21.27 7.89 8.49
C THR A 50 20.84 9.22 7.91
N PHE A 51 19.62 9.67 8.23
CA PHE A 51 19.10 10.96 7.79
C PHE A 51 18.35 11.68 8.91
N LEU A 52 18.12 12.96 8.72
CA LEU A 52 17.26 13.74 9.59
C LEU A 52 15.82 13.67 9.06
N MET A 53 14.98 12.87 9.71
CA MET A 53 13.56 12.77 9.45
C MET A 53 12.82 13.94 10.11
N GLY A 54 11.78 14.46 9.44
CA GLY A 54 10.96 15.55 9.97
C GLY A 54 11.40 16.94 9.54
N GLY A 55 10.72 17.96 10.08
CA GLY A 55 10.96 19.36 9.74
C GLY A 55 10.27 20.32 10.70
N THR A 56 10.54 21.64 10.57
CA THR A 56 10.16 22.62 11.58
C THR A 56 9.09 23.62 11.15
N THR A 57 8.68 23.65 9.88
CA THR A 57 8.03 24.86 9.37
C THR A 57 6.51 24.85 9.34
N ILE A 58 5.84 23.71 9.30
CA ILE A 58 4.36 23.68 9.11
C ILE A 58 3.67 22.56 9.90
N HIS A 59 4.40 21.50 10.23
CA HIS A 59 3.84 20.32 10.88
C HIS A 59 4.49 20.09 12.24
N ASN A 60 3.78 20.43 13.32
CA ASN A 60 4.23 20.22 14.71
C ASN A 60 4.38 18.73 15.06
N ASP A 61 3.88 17.83 14.21
CA ASP A 61 3.91 16.38 14.34
C ASP A 61 5.08 15.72 13.60
N ALA A 62 5.98 16.51 13.04
CA ALA A 62 7.18 16.06 12.35
C ALA A 62 8.47 16.54 13.06
N PRO A 63 8.74 16.11 14.31
CA PRO A 63 9.96 16.50 15.01
C PRO A 63 11.18 16.03 14.21
N ILE A 64 12.26 16.85 14.22
CA ILE A 64 13.51 16.47 13.58
C ILE A 64 14.20 15.43 14.45
N VAL A 65 14.36 14.22 13.92
CA VAL A 65 15.01 13.09 14.59
C VAL A 65 15.99 12.37 13.64
N SER A 66 17.04 11.81 14.21
CA SER A 66 18.02 11.01 13.46
C SER A 66 17.52 9.57 13.31
N ILE A 67 17.29 9.13 12.09
CA ILE A 67 16.83 7.77 11.77
C ILE A 67 17.86 7.07 10.89
N THR A 68 18.16 5.82 11.19
CA THR A 68 19.01 4.96 10.36
C THR A 68 18.15 3.91 9.66
N LEU A 69 18.37 3.71 8.37
CA LEU A 69 17.70 2.68 7.58
C LEU A 69 18.70 1.70 6.98
N SER A 70 18.34 0.44 6.98
CA SER A 70 18.98 -0.59 6.17
C SER A 70 18.74 -0.31 4.69
N ALA A 71 19.56 -0.90 3.81
CA ALA A 71 19.32 -0.81 2.38
C ALA A 71 18.05 -1.54 1.98
N PHE A 72 17.28 -0.99 1.03
CA PHE A 72 16.05 -1.57 0.52
C PHE A 72 15.86 -1.21 -0.95
N GLN A 73 14.84 -1.78 -1.57
CA GLN A 73 14.41 -1.39 -2.90
C GLN A 73 13.02 -0.78 -2.83
N ILE A 74 12.76 0.23 -3.65
CA ILE A 74 11.45 0.89 -3.75
C ILE A 74 11.02 0.97 -5.21
N SER A 75 9.72 0.81 -5.50
CA SER A 75 9.22 0.97 -6.87
C SER A 75 9.51 2.39 -7.36
N GLN A 76 9.99 2.47 -8.59
CA GLN A 76 10.41 3.74 -9.21
C GLN A 76 9.25 4.73 -9.30
N LYS A 77 8.04 4.22 -9.47
CA LYS A 77 6.79 4.95 -9.66
C LYS A 77 5.72 4.45 -8.71
N GLU A 78 4.62 5.16 -8.61
CA GLU A 78 3.36 4.70 -8.03
C GLU A 78 2.85 3.48 -8.80
N ILE A 79 2.07 2.61 -8.16
CA ILE A 79 1.40 1.47 -8.83
C ILE A 79 0.30 2.02 -9.76
N THR A 80 0.35 1.57 -11.01
CA THR A 80 -0.57 2.00 -12.06
C THR A 80 -1.89 1.23 -12.04
N ASN A 81 -2.91 1.77 -12.73
CA ASN A 81 -4.17 1.07 -12.94
C ASN A 81 -3.95 -0.30 -13.60
N ASN A 82 -3.08 -0.38 -14.61
CA ASN A 82 -2.81 -1.64 -15.31
C ASN A 82 -2.17 -2.68 -14.41
N GLU A 83 -1.17 -2.30 -13.62
CA GLU A 83 -0.51 -3.19 -12.65
C GLU A 83 -1.47 -3.66 -11.55
N TYR A 84 -2.39 -2.79 -11.14
CA TYR A 84 -3.40 -3.16 -10.15
C TYR A 84 -4.49 -4.07 -10.76
N ILE A 85 -4.86 -3.89 -12.04
CA ILE A 85 -5.75 -4.80 -12.78
C ILE A 85 -5.14 -6.21 -12.88
N ASP A 86 -3.85 -6.34 -13.15
CA ASP A 86 -3.16 -7.63 -13.17
C ASP A 86 -3.29 -8.35 -11.81
N PHE A 87 -3.08 -7.62 -10.71
CA PHE A 87 -3.33 -8.13 -9.36
C PHE A 87 -4.78 -8.57 -9.18
N LEU A 88 -5.74 -7.70 -9.51
CA LEU A 88 -7.16 -7.97 -9.30
C LEU A 88 -7.62 -9.23 -10.04
N ASN A 89 -7.23 -9.39 -11.31
CA ASN A 89 -7.59 -10.55 -12.12
C ASN A 89 -6.98 -11.84 -11.57
N SER A 90 -5.71 -11.80 -11.19
CA SER A 90 -5.02 -12.95 -10.60
C SER A 90 -5.60 -13.31 -9.22
N ALA A 91 -5.80 -12.34 -8.37
CA ALA A 91 -6.35 -12.52 -7.02
C ALA A 91 -7.81 -12.99 -7.04
N TYR A 92 -8.62 -12.51 -7.99
CA TYR A 92 -9.99 -12.97 -8.19
C TYR A 92 -10.03 -14.44 -8.60
N SER A 93 -9.20 -14.85 -9.57
CA SER A 93 -9.08 -16.24 -10.02
C SER A 93 -8.62 -17.17 -8.90
N ASN A 94 -7.81 -16.68 -7.96
CA ASN A 94 -7.33 -17.39 -6.77
C ASN A 94 -8.29 -17.30 -5.56
N ASN A 95 -9.50 -16.82 -5.77
CA ASN A 95 -10.55 -16.71 -4.73
C ASN A 95 -10.16 -15.80 -3.53
N TRP A 96 -9.31 -14.80 -3.77
CA TRP A 96 -8.96 -13.78 -2.79
C TRP A 96 -9.92 -12.59 -2.78
N LEU A 97 -10.70 -12.42 -3.85
CA LEU A 97 -11.54 -11.27 -4.07
C LEU A 97 -12.97 -11.68 -4.44
N THR A 98 -13.89 -10.81 -4.15
CA THR A 98 -15.25 -10.81 -4.71
C THR A 98 -15.64 -9.38 -5.09
N VAL A 99 -16.58 -9.26 -6.03
CA VAL A 99 -17.19 -7.97 -6.37
C VAL A 99 -18.61 -7.98 -5.84
N SER A 100 -19.00 -6.91 -5.15
CA SER A 100 -20.34 -6.77 -4.60
C SER A 100 -20.78 -5.32 -4.62
N ALA A 101 -22.02 -5.09 -5.00
CA ALA A 101 -22.65 -3.79 -4.90
C ALA A 101 -22.82 -3.40 -3.42
N LYS A 102 -22.40 -2.19 -3.08
CA LYS A 102 -22.62 -1.59 -1.76
C LYS A 102 -23.24 -0.22 -1.90
N GLN A 103 -24.08 0.13 -0.94
CA GLN A 103 -24.64 1.47 -0.85
C GLN A 103 -23.57 2.41 -0.31
N VAL A 104 -23.33 3.49 -1.02
CA VAL A 104 -22.48 4.61 -0.62
C VAL A 104 -23.40 5.78 -0.27
N ASN A 105 -23.12 6.41 0.86
CA ASN A 105 -23.80 7.63 1.27
C ASN A 105 -22.78 8.76 1.29
N ASP A 106 -22.99 9.76 0.49
CA ASP A 106 -22.17 10.95 0.41
C ASP A 106 -23.03 12.23 0.39
N PRO A 107 -22.46 13.42 0.34
CA PRO A 107 -23.22 14.67 0.32
C PRO A 107 -24.21 14.82 -0.84
N CYS A 108 -24.03 14.12 -1.98
CA CYS A 108 -24.97 14.11 -3.10
C CYS A 108 -26.13 13.14 -2.95
N GLY A 109 -26.09 12.25 -1.96
CA GLY A 109 -27.14 11.28 -1.70
C GLY A 109 -26.64 9.86 -1.48
N SER A 110 -27.56 8.92 -1.68
CA SER A 110 -27.27 7.49 -1.57
C SER A 110 -27.29 6.86 -2.95
N TYR A 111 -26.23 6.21 -3.33
CA TYR A 111 -26.11 5.48 -4.59
C TYR A 111 -25.45 4.11 -4.36
N THR A 112 -25.55 3.24 -5.33
CA THR A 112 -24.99 1.90 -5.26
C THR A 112 -23.78 1.80 -6.16
N GLU A 113 -22.66 1.34 -5.60
CA GLU A 113 -21.43 1.11 -6.36
C GLU A 113 -20.90 -0.29 -6.18
N ASN A 114 -20.21 -0.77 -7.21
CA ASN A 114 -19.48 -2.02 -7.13
C ASN A 114 -18.17 -1.82 -6.38
N MET A 115 -17.95 -2.68 -5.39
CA MET A 115 -16.74 -2.70 -4.56
C MET A 115 -16.00 -4.01 -4.73
N VAL A 116 -14.68 -3.94 -4.81
CA VAL A 116 -13.81 -5.10 -4.65
C VAL A 116 -13.62 -5.36 -3.16
N ILE A 117 -13.94 -6.58 -2.73
CA ILE A 117 -13.93 -6.97 -1.33
C ILE A 117 -13.01 -8.17 -1.16
N GLY A 118 -12.18 -8.14 -0.11
CA GLY A 118 -11.33 -9.27 0.27
C GLY A 118 -12.16 -10.50 0.63
N LYS A 119 -11.72 -11.68 0.21
CA LYS A 119 -12.40 -12.96 0.43
C LYS A 119 -11.40 -14.08 0.70
N GLY A 120 -11.85 -15.14 1.33
CA GLY A 120 -11.05 -16.34 1.56
C GLY A 120 -9.81 -16.08 2.41
N ASN A 121 -8.64 -16.39 1.86
CA ASN A 121 -7.35 -16.22 2.53
C ASN A 121 -6.73 -14.83 2.32
N ALA A 122 -7.44 -13.89 1.67
CA ALA A 122 -6.95 -12.52 1.55
C ALA A 122 -6.77 -11.88 2.93
N PRO A 123 -5.71 -11.10 3.15
CA PRO A 123 -5.62 -10.30 4.36
C PRO A 123 -6.81 -9.34 4.41
N ASN A 124 -7.35 -9.12 5.61
CA ASN A 124 -8.53 -8.27 5.80
C ASN A 124 -9.75 -8.71 4.96
N ALA A 125 -10.01 -10.03 4.88
CA ALA A 125 -11.20 -10.56 4.22
C ALA A 125 -12.48 -9.94 4.82
N GLY A 126 -13.41 -9.52 3.95
CA GLY A 126 -14.61 -8.77 4.29
C GLY A 126 -14.49 -7.25 4.14
N GLU A 127 -13.27 -6.72 4.12
CA GLU A 127 -13.02 -5.29 3.92
C GLU A 127 -13.02 -4.91 2.42
N VAL A 128 -13.38 -3.66 2.15
CA VAL A 128 -13.33 -3.09 0.81
C VAL A 128 -11.89 -2.73 0.45
N PHE A 129 -11.42 -3.20 -0.70
CA PHE A 129 -10.09 -2.93 -1.22
C PHE A 129 -10.08 -1.77 -2.21
N LEU A 130 -11.08 -1.73 -3.10
CA LEU A 130 -11.20 -0.72 -4.14
C LEU A 130 -12.67 -0.39 -4.39
N GLN A 131 -12.96 0.87 -4.67
CA GLN A 131 -14.22 1.31 -5.25
C GLN A 131 -14.07 1.31 -6.77
N LEU A 132 -14.98 0.66 -7.48
CA LEU A 132 -14.94 0.59 -8.95
C LEU A 132 -15.58 1.83 -9.58
N GLY A 133 -15.14 2.19 -10.77
CA GLY A 133 -15.33 3.49 -11.34
C GLY A 133 -16.59 3.73 -12.16
N GLU A 134 -17.71 3.10 -11.87
CA GLU A 134 -18.91 3.25 -12.72
C GLU A 134 -19.71 4.53 -12.42
N SER A 135 -19.71 5.02 -11.20
CA SER A 135 -20.33 6.29 -10.82
C SER A 135 -19.28 7.25 -10.26
N GLY A 136 -19.27 8.48 -10.71
CA GLY A 136 -18.49 9.53 -10.08
C GLY A 136 -19.04 9.80 -8.68
N GLY A 137 -18.16 9.91 -7.68
CA GLY A 137 -18.56 10.40 -6.37
C GLY A 137 -18.95 11.87 -6.44
N CYS A 138 -19.29 12.43 -5.30
CA CYS A 138 -19.70 13.82 -5.17
C CYS A 138 -18.70 14.59 -4.32
N THR A 139 -18.48 15.85 -4.65
CA THR A 139 -17.69 16.75 -3.81
C THR A 139 -18.40 17.02 -2.49
N SER A 140 -17.65 17.44 -1.47
CA SER A 140 -18.22 17.84 -0.17
C SER A 140 -19.25 18.98 -0.25
N ASN A 141 -19.34 19.66 -1.40
CA ASN A 141 -20.27 20.76 -1.66
C ASN A 141 -21.55 20.32 -2.41
N GLY A 142 -21.72 19.00 -2.70
CA GLY A 142 -22.88 18.50 -3.41
C GLY A 142 -22.85 18.69 -4.94
N GLU A 143 -21.69 19.05 -5.49
CA GLU A 143 -21.50 19.14 -6.94
C GLU A 143 -21.12 17.76 -7.48
N GLU A 144 -21.66 17.36 -8.64
CA GLU A 144 -21.25 16.11 -9.29
C GLU A 144 -19.75 16.13 -9.53
N GLU A 145 -19.07 15.07 -9.09
CA GLU A 145 -17.64 14.95 -9.34
C GLU A 145 -17.39 14.89 -10.83
N HIS A 146 -16.39 15.67 -11.27
CA HIS A 146 -15.96 15.66 -12.66
C HIS A 146 -15.62 14.23 -13.11
N ILE A 147 -15.86 13.97 -14.38
CA ILE A 147 -15.60 12.67 -15.05
C ILE A 147 -14.20 12.11 -14.81
N ASN A 148 -13.25 12.97 -14.43
CA ASN A 148 -11.86 12.60 -14.13
C ASN A 148 -11.63 12.13 -12.68
N ASN A 149 -12.65 12.14 -11.83
CA ASN A 149 -12.52 11.82 -10.40
C ASN A 149 -12.85 10.38 -10.03
N LYS A 150 -13.28 9.57 -11.00
CA LYS A 150 -13.64 8.17 -10.76
C LYS A 150 -12.42 7.24 -10.72
N SER A 151 -12.60 6.03 -10.21
CA SER A 151 -11.68 4.92 -10.51
C SER A 151 -11.75 4.58 -12.00
N TRP A 152 -10.63 4.24 -12.59
CA TRP A 152 -10.55 3.85 -14.01
C TRP A 152 -10.70 2.35 -14.22
N ILE A 153 -11.03 1.60 -13.18
CA ILE A 153 -11.15 0.13 -13.19
C ILE A 153 -12.63 -0.25 -13.06
N SER A 154 -13.08 -1.13 -13.93
CA SER A 154 -14.42 -1.74 -13.90
C SER A 154 -14.33 -3.26 -13.81
N PHE A 155 -15.45 -3.91 -13.50
CA PHE A 155 -15.56 -5.36 -13.51
C PHE A 155 -16.57 -5.82 -14.56
N ASN A 156 -16.10 -6.58 -15.55
CA ASN A 156 -16.92 -7.16 -16.59
C ASN A 156 -17.53 -8.47 -16.09
N THR A 157 -18.84 -8.46 -15.83
CA THR A 157 -19.56 -9.63 -15.30
C THR A 157 -19.76 -10.74 -16.35
N SER A 158 -19.58 -10.46 -17.64
CA SER A 158 -19.77 -11.44 -18.71
C SER A 158 -18.60 -12.43 -18.80
N ASN A 159 -17.40 -11.98 -18.48
CA ASN A 159 -16.17 -12.79 -18.49
C ASN A 159 -15.47 -12.90 -17.14
N ASN A 160 -15.99 -12.19 -16.10
CA ASN A 160 -15.43 -12.13 -14.76
C ASN A 160 -14.00 -11.58 -14.71
N THR A 161 -13.73 -10.52 -15.46
CA THR A 161 -12.43 -9.83 -15.46
C THR A 161 -12.53 -8.37 -15.06
N PHE A 162 -11.45 -7.86 -14.46
CA PHE A 162 -11.25 -6.43 -14.27
C PHE A 162 -10.63 -5.84 -15.52
N GLU A 163 -11.14 -4.68 -15.93
CA GLU A 163 -10.78 -4.02 -17.19
C GLU A 163 -10.58 -2.52 -16.94
N ILE A 164 -9.73 -1.90 -17.76
CA ILE A 164 -9.56 -0.45 -17.76
C ILE A 164 -10.71 0.21 -18.53
N LEU A 165 -11.36 1.21 -17.94
CA LEU A 165 -12.46 1.95 -18.57
C LEU A 165 -12.00 2.84 -19.75
N ASP A 166 -10.78 3.36 -19.66
CA ASP A 166 -10.14 4.17 -20.68
C ASP A 166 -8.67 3.77 -20.79
N THR A 167 -8.28 3.21 -21.91
CA THR A 167 -6.91 2.71 -22.14
C THR A 167 -5.85 3.81 -22.04
N SER A 168 -6.21 5.08 -22.24
CA SER A 168 -5.30 6.21 -22.04
C SER A 168 -4.94 6.43 -20.56
N LYS A 169 -5.65 5.79 -19.63
CA LYS A 169 -5.46 5.87 -18.18
C LYS A 169 -4.76 4.64 -17.60
N ALA A 170 -4.32 3.72 -18.44
CA ALA A 170 -3.64 2.50 -18.02
C ALA A 170 -2.39 2.79 -17.15
N ASP A 171 -1.60 3.79 -17.54
CA ASP A 171 -0.37 4.22 -16.87
C ASP A 171 -0.60 5.34 -15.82
N TRP A 172 -1.84 5.66 -15.50
CA TRP A 172 -2.15 6.55 -14.38
C TRP A 172 -2.07 5.78 -13.07
N PRO A 173 -1.74 6.45 -11.94
CA PRO A 173 -1.72 5.76 -10.65
C PRO A 173 -3.10 5.21 -10.33
N VAL A 174 -3.15 4.00 -9.75
CA VAL A 174 -4.40 3.49 -9.21
C VAL A 174 -4.90 4.43 -8.13
N ASN A 175 -6.18 4.75 -8.18
CA ASN A 175 -6.86 5.63 -7.22
C ASN A 175 -8.10 4.95 -6.60
N TRP A 176 -8.79 5.61 -5.69
CA TRP A 176 -9.91 5.05 -4.93
C TRP A 176 -9.57 3.81 -4.10
N ILE A 177 -8.28 3.51 -3.98
CA ILE A 177 -7.79 2.37 -3.23
C ILE A 177 -7.82 2.64 -1.73
N LYS A 178 -8.36 1.68 -0.98
CA LYS A 178 -8.29 1.65 0.48
C LYS A 178 -6.91 1.16 0.91
N TRP A 179 -6.49 1.46 2.14
CA TRP A 179 -5.26 0.88 2.67
C TRP A 179 -5.28 -0.65 2.60
N TYR A 180 -6.43 -1.27 2.89
CA TYR A 180 -6.62 -2.72 2.79
C TYR A 180 -6.32 -3.27 1.39
N GLY A 181 -6.66 -2.55 0.34
CA GLY A 181 -6.38 -2.96 -1.04
C GLY A 181 -4.89 -2.86 -1.41
N ALA A 182 -4.22 -1.80 -0.96
CA ALA A 182 -2.78 -1.66 -1.11
C ALA A 182 -2.04 -2.74 -0.30
N TYR A 183 -2.49 -3.04 0.92
CA TYR A 183 -1.93 -4.09 1.76
C TYR A 183 -2.17 -5.49 1.16
N ALA A 184 -3.34 -5.76 0.59
CA ALA A 184 -3.62 -7.02 -0.09
C ALA A 184 -2.70 -7.23 -1.30
N PHE A 185 -2.45 -6.20 -2.10
CA PHE A 185 -1.51 -6.23 -3.22
C PHE A 185 -0.11 -6.67 -2.75
N VAL A 186 0.42 -6.02 -1.71
CA VAL A 186 1.79 -6.32 -1.25
C VAL A 186 1.89 -7.72 -0.62
N GLN A 187 0.86 -8.18 0.08
CA GLN A 187 0.82 -9.53 0.63
C GLN A 187 0.72 -10.58 -0.48
N TYR A 188 -0.04 -10.31 -1.54
CA TYR A 188 -0.21 -11.21 -2.66
C TYR A 188 1.11 -11.48 -3.41
N TYR A 189 1.94 -10.46 -3.55
CA TYR A 189 3.23 -10.51 -4.25
C TYR A 189 4.45 -10.67 -3.32
N ASN A 190 4.25 -10.87 -2.02
CA ASN A 190 5.31 -10.99 -1.02
C ASN A 190 6.31 -9.82 -1.06
N VAL A 191 5.78 -8.61 -1.07
CA VAL A 191 6.49 -7.33 -0.94
C VAL A 191 5.85 -6.52 0.19
N SER A 192 6.21 -5.24 0.36
CA SER A 192 5.67 -4.40 1.45
C SER A 192 5.26 -3.02 0.96
N LEU A 193 4.35 -2.36 1.69
CA LEU A 193 4.24 -0.91 1.64
C LEU A 193 5.50 -0.30 2.27
N PRO A 194 5.97 0.88 1.84
CA PRO A 194 7.05 1.57 2.53
C PRO A 194 6.65 1.88 3.97
N THR A 195 7.60 1.79 4.91
CA THR A 195 7.42 2.48 6.18
C THR A 195 7.44 3.99 5.93
N GLU A 196 6.86 4.76 6.84
CA GLU A 196 6.90 6.23 6.73
C GLU A 196 8.34 6.76 6.65
N ALA A 197 9.26 6.16 7.40
CA ALA A 197 10.67 6.51 7.39
C ALA A 197 11.36 6.14 6.06
N GLN A 198 11.07 4.96 5.50
CA GLN A 198 11.58 4.56 4.17
C GLN A 198 11.06 5.52 3.09
N TRP A 199 9.78 5.89 3.15
CA TRP A 199 9.18 6.83 2.21
C TRP A 199 9.89 8.19 2.25
N GLU A 200 10.05 8.80 3.46
CA GLU A 200 10.67 10.10 3.61
C GLU A 200 12.16 10.09 3.20
N TYR A 201 12.90 9.05 3.59
CA TYR A 201 14.30 8.89 3.18
C TYR A 201 14.45 8.83 1.65
N SER A 202 13.56 8.08 1.00
CA SER A 202 13.50 7.99 -0.45
C SER A 202 13.15 9.32 -1.11
N ALA A 203 12.17 10.03 -0.57
CA ALA A 203 11.73 11.35 -1.04
C ALA A 203 12.82 12.41 -0.95
N ARG A 204 13.67 12.36 0.09
CA ARG A 204 14.80 13.28 0.29
C ARG A 204 15.97 13.05 -0.64
N GLY A 205 15.99 11.97 -1.43
CA GLY A 205 16.97 11.73 -2.50
C GLY A 205 18.42 11.68 -2.04
N GLY A 206 18.70 11.36 -0.76
CA GLY A 206 20.04 11.36 -0.18
C GLY A 206 20.67 12.75 0.02
N GLN A 207 19.92 13.85 -0.21
CA GLN A 207 20.40 15.23 -0.19
C GLN A 207 19.62 16.13 0.77
N GLN A 208 18.79 15.56 1.63
CA GLN A 208 17.91 16.31 2.55
C GLN A 208 17.01 17.34 1.83
N LEU A 209 16.51 16.98 0.63
CA LEU A 209 15.70 17.88 -0.18
C LEU A 209 14.43 18.32 0.56
N LYS A 210 14.04 19.58 0.35
CA LYS A 210 12.82 20.18 0.89
C LYS A 210 11.58 19.62 0.20
N TYR A 211 11.62 19.54 -1.14
CA TYR A 211 10.61 18.91 -1.98
C TYR A 211 11.22 17.71 -2.71
N PRO A 212 10.46 16.66 -2.97
CA PRO A 212 11.00 15.42 -3.54
C PRO A 212 11.12 15.46 -5.07
N THR A 213 11.68 16.54 -5.58
CA THR A 213 11.94 16.83 -7.01
C THR A 213 13.41 16.60 -7.35
N ASP A 214 13.78 16.87 -8.58
CA ASP A 214 15.16 16.73 -9.11
C ASP A 214 16.21 17.57 -8.35
N ASP A 215 15.84 18.75 -7.89
CA ASP A 215 16.74 19.70 -7.20
C ASP A 215 16.19 20.23 -5.85
N GLY A 216 15.08 19.69 -5.37
CA GLY A 216 14.44 20.10 -4.12
C GLY A 216 13.64 21.41 -4.17
N THR A 217 13.49 22.02 -5.35
CA THR A 217 12.59 23.16 -5.58
C THR A 217 11.26 22.69 -6.16
N LEU A 218 10.19 23.46 -5.96
CA LEU A 218 8.84 23.09 -6.41
C LEU A 218 8.32 24.11 -7.42
N SER A 219 7.70 23.60 -8.48
CA SER A 219 6.92 24.33 -9.47
C SER A 219 5.95 23.39 -10.19
N LEU A 220 4.95 23.94 -10.89
CA LEU A 220 4.01 23.16 -11.70
C LEU A 220 4.66 22.39 -12.86
N SER A 221 5.91 22.73 -13.24
CA SER A 221 6.69 21.96 -14.22
C SER A 221 7.48 20.79 -13.60
N LYS A 222 7.44 20.61 -12.27
CA LYS A 222 8.19 19.59 -11.54
C LYS A 222 7.34 18.58 -10.78
N ALA A 223 6.08 18.93 -10.52
CA ALA A 223 5.14 18.08 -9.82
C ALA A 223 3.69 18.41 -10.18
N ASN A 224 2.81 17.44 -10.08
CA ASN A 224 1.37 17.61 -10.24
C ASN A 224 0.72 17.96 -8.90
N TYR A 225 0.36 19.23 -8.70
CA TYR A 225 -0.27 19.74 -7.47
C TYR A 225 -1.13 20.97 -7.74
N ASN A 226 -1.91 21.44 -6.78
CA ASN A 226 -2.89 22.54 -6.97
C ASN A 226 -2.31 23.96 -6.77
N GLY A 227 -1.03 24.18 -7.03
CA GLY A 227 -0.44 25.54 -6.93
C GLY A 227 -0.36 26.08 -5.51
N GLU A 228 -0.25 27.43 -5.40
CA GLU A 228 0.22 28.11 -4.20
C GLU A 228 -0.88 28.51 -3.21
N THR A 229 -2.16 28.42 -3.58
CA THR A 229 -3.24 28.98 -2.75
C THR A 229 -3.89 27.89 -1.89
N PRO A 230 -3.67 27.89 -0.55
CA PRO A 230 -4.34 26.94 0.35
C PRO A 230 -5.86 27.06 0.27
N GLY A 231 -6.55 25.91 0.17
CA GLY A 231 -8.01 25.85 0.21
C GLY A 231 -8.73 26.14 -1.12
N ILE A 232 -8.00 26.44 -2.19
CA ILE A 232 -8.56 26.49 -3.54
C ILE A 232 -8.27 25.14 -4.21
N TYR A 233 -9.31 24.34 -4.33
CA TYR A 233 -9.25 23.09 -5.12
C TYR A 233 -9.30 23.43 -6.59
N ASN A 234 -8.45 22.79 -7.41
CA ASN A 234 -8.55 22.88 -8.86
C ASN A 234 -9.61 21.87 -9.32
N PRO A 235 -10.83 22.31 -9.68
CA PRO A 235 -11.88 21.39 -10.08
C PRO A 235 -11.55 20.66 -11.39
N ASP A 236 -10.69 21.24 -12.23
CA ASP A 236 -10.25 20.62 -13.49
C ASP A 236 -8.97 19.78 -13.35
N GLY A 237 -8.42 19.68 -12.12
CA GLY A 237 -7.23 18.90 -11.83
C GLY A 237 -7.51 17.40 -11.80
N HIS A 238 -6.50 16.63 -12.14
CA HIS A 238 -6.52 15.19 -12.07
C HIS A 238 -5.10 14.63 -11.93
N SER A 239 -4.95 13.35 -11.58
CA SER A 239 -3.66 12.67 -11.67
C SER A 239 -3.19 12.60 -13.13
N PHE A 240 -1.87 12.47 -13.32
CA PHE A 240 -1.25 12.24 -14.64
C PHE A 240 -0.65 10.83 -14.67
N ALA A 241 -0.28 10.38 -15.88
CA ALA A 241 0.49 9.17 -16.05
C ALA A 241 1.75 9.21 -15.20
N VAL A 242 2.05 8.10 -14.51
CA VAL A 242 3.20 8.02 -13.60
C VAL A 242 4.52 8.26 -14.35
N GLY A 243 5.41 9.06 -13.78
CA GLY A 243 6.67 9.43 -14.42
C GLY A 243 6.57 10.59 -15.41
N SER A 244 5.54 11.43 -15.31
CA SER A 244 5.36 12.61 -16.17
C SER A 244 6.33 13.75 -15.87
N TYR A 245 6.99 13.73 -14.72
CA TYR A 245 7.95 14.74 -14.28
C TYR A 245 9.35 14.16 -14.12
N ASN A 246 10.36 15.02 -13.93
CA ASN A 246 11.72 14.55 -13.64
C ASN A 246 11.80 13.83 -12.30
N PRO A 247 12.54 12.72 -12.22
CA PRO A 247 12.70 11.99 -10.97
C PRO A 247 13.60 12.74 -9.98
N ASN A 248 13.48 12.42 -8.71
CA ASN A 248 14.42 12.87 -7.69
C ASN A 248 15.81 12.22 -7.84
N PRO A 249 16.84 12.61 -7.06
CA PRO A 249 18.21 12.08 -7.21
C PRO A 249 18.36 10.56 -7.03
N TYR A 250 17.41 9.87 -6.38
CA TYR A 250 17.37 8.41 -6.34
C TYR A 250 16.69 7.78 -7.58
N GLY A 251 16.24 8.61 -8.52
CA GLY A 251 15.56 8.15 -9.74
C GLY A 251 14.10 7.75 -9.51
N LEU A 252 13.47 8.29 -8.46
CA LEU A 252 12.08 8.06 -8.10
C LEU A 252 11.20 9.18 -8.63
N PHE A 253 10.11 8.81 -9.31
CA PHE A 253 9.14 9.73 -9.89
C PHE A 253 7.98 9.97 -8.91
N ASP A 254 7.36 11.13 -9.04
CA ASP A 254 6.09 11.51 -8.42
C ASP A 254 6.04 11.32 -6.89
N MET A 255 7.22 11.40 -6.22
CA MET A 255 7.31 11.36 -4.75
C MET A 255 6.62 12.58 -4.09
N GLY A 256 6.20 13.54 -4.86
CA GLY A 256 5.42 14.70 -4.41
C GLY A 256 4.39 15.10 -5.43
N GLY A 257 3.14 15.20 -5.00
CA GLY A 257 1.99 15.44 -5.87
C GLY A 257 1.43 14.15 -6.46
N ASN A 258 0.71 14.24 -7.55
CA ASN A 258 -0.01 13.17 -8.22
C ASN A 258 -1.03 12.49 -7.30
N VAL A 259 -0.66 11.45 -6.53
CA VAL A 259 -1.54 10.87 -5.52
C VAL A 259 -0.85 10.77 -4.15
N TRP A 260 -1.62 10.86 -3.07
CA TRP A 260 -1.16 10.48 -1.74
C TRP A 260 -0.82 9.01 -1.71
N GLU A 261 0.29 8.65 -1.09
CA GLU A 261 0.78 7.29 -1.03
C GLU A 261 0.61 6.68 0.37
N TRP A 262 -0.10 5.54 0.44
CA TRP A 262 -0.25 4.79 1.66
C TRP A 262 1.08 4.22 2.13
N CYS A 263 1.37 4.39 3.43
CA CYS A 263 2.47 3.75 4.13
C CYS A 263 1.96 2.62 5.04
N GLN A 264 2.90 1.79 5.50
CA GLN A 264 2.59 0.67 6.38
C GLN A 264 2.21 1.11 7.79
N ASP A 265 2.78 2.23 8.26
CA ASP A 265 2.69 2.69 9.63
C ASP A 265 1.30 3.15 10.04
N TYR A 266 0.93 2.87 11.29
CA TYR A 266 -0.08 3.66 11.98
C TYR A 266 0.47 5.05 12.29
N TYR A 267 -0.36 6.06 12.09
CA TYR A 267 0.01 7.44 12.36
C TYR A 267 0.12 7.70 13.86
N SER A 268 1.21 8.30 14.27
CA SER A 268 1.42 8.85 15.62
C SER A 268 2.31 10.10 15.54
N ASN A 269 1.96 11.14 16.25
CA ASN A 269 2.78 12.35 16.34
C ASN A 269 3.94 12.25 17.34
N SER A 270 4.03 11.14 18.08
CA SER A 270 5.03 10.93 19.14
C SER A 270 5.83 9.63 18.99
N PHE A 271 5.69 8.94 17.83
CA PHE A 271 6.35 7.63 17.63
C PHE A 271 7.87 7.77 17.42
N TYR A 272 8.29 8.76 16.64
CA TYR A 272 9.69 8.89 16.24
C TYR A 272 10.55 9.53 17.34
N SER A 273 11.72 8.92 17.56
CA SER A 273 12.77 9.41 18.47
C SER A 273 14.14 9.26 17.83
N ASP A 274 15.17 9.93 18.40
CA ASP A 274 16.53 9.88 17.86
C ASP A 274 17.15 8.49 17.93
N ASN A 275 17.99 8.21 16.93
CA ASN A 275 18.85 7.03 16.83
C ASN A 275 18.09 5.69 16.74
N VAL A 276 16.88 5.69 16.19
CA VAL A 276 16.13 4.46 15.91
C VAL A 276 16.56 3.90 14.55
N ILE A 277 16.65 2.57 14.47
CA ILE A 277 17.00 1.83 13.26
C ILE A 277 15.74 1.15 12.72
N ASP A 278 15.48 1.32 11.42
CA ASP A 278 14.36 0.72 10.68
C ASP A 278 13.00 0.84 11.40
N PRO A 279 12.60 2.06 11.84
CA PRO A 279 11.37 2.21 12.60
C PRO A 279 10.13 1.91 11.76
N ILE A 280 9.18 1.22 12.41
CA ILE A 280 7.84 0.97 11.90
C ILE A 280 6.83 1.02 13.03
N ASN A 281 5.78 1.83 12.91
CA ASN A 281 4.71 1.89 13.89
C ASN A 281 3.60 0.88 13.56
N THR A 282 3.63 -0.26 14.21
CA THR A 282 2.61 -1.33 14.07
C THR A 282 1.50 -1.27 15.12
N ILE A 283 1.55 -0.30 16.04
CA ILE A 283 0.64 -0.23 17.19
C ILE A 283 -0.60 0.59 16.82
N ALA A 284 -1.72 -0.12 16.69
CA ALA A 284 -3.02 0.53 16.53
C ALA A 284 -3.51 1.08 17.87
N GLY A 285 -3.93 2.33 17.88
CA GLY A 285 -4.67 2.95 18.98
C GLY A 285 -6.17 2.99 18.70
N ILE A 286 -6.94 3.59 19.60
CA ILE A 286 -8.36 3.89 19.36
C ILE A 286 -8.47 4.90 18.22
N ASN A 287 -9.28 4.61 17.19
CA ASN A 287 -9.41 5.42 15.98
C ASN A 287 -8.09 5.63 15.21
N SER A 288 -7.25 4.60 15.20
CA SER A 288 -5.99 4.63 14.45
C SER A 288 -6.21 4.90 12.97
N LYS A 289 -5.27 5.62 12.41
CA LYS A 289 -5.21 5.94 10.98
C LYS A 289 -3.86 5.47 10.43
N ARG A 290 -3.83 5.13 9.16
CA ARG A 290 -2.58 4.86 8.43
C ARG A 290 -1.97 6.14 7.89
N VAL A 291 -0.65 6.15 7.84
CA VAL A 291 0.11 7.27 7.27
C VAL A 291 -0.09 7.36 5.76
N ARG A 292 -0.22 8.58 5.25
CA ARG A 292 -0.13 8.95 3.84
C ARG A 292 0.93 10.02 3.65
N ARG A 293 1.65 9.95 2.55
CA ARG A 293 2.76 10.86 2.25
C ARG A 293 2.65 11.40 0.82
N GLY A 294 3.37 12.51 0.53
CA GLY A 294 3.60 13.05 -0.81
C GLY A 294 2.68 14.18 -1.24
N GLY A 295 1.53 14.35 -0.64
CA GLY A 295 0.51 15.26 -1.21
C GLY A 295 -0.15 14.66 -2.46
N SER A 296 -0.90 15.44 -3.19
CA SER A 296 -1.52 15.00 -4.43
C SER A 296 -1.90 16.18 -5.35
N TRP A 297 -2.41 15.85 -6.52
CA TRP A 297 -2.79 16.81 -7.57
C TRP A 297 -3.74 17.92 -7.10
N ASN A 298 -4.57 17.69 -6.08
CA ASN A 298 -5.54 18.67 -5.57
C ASN A 298 -5.12 19.36 -4.25
N TYR A 299 -3.87 19.19 -3.82
CA TYR A 299 -3.33 19.80 -2.61
C TYR A 299 -2.28 20.85 -2.92
N HIS A 300 -2.10 21.83 -2.00
CA HIS A 300 -1.13 22.92 -2.12
C HIS A 300 0.29 22.48 -1.75
N SER A 301 1.28 23.31 -2.09
CA SER A 301 2.73 23.06 -1.95
C SER A 301 3.19 22.57 -0.57
N ALA A 302 2.55 23.01 0.51
CA ALA A 302 2.94 22.61 1.87
C ALA A 302 2.76 21.10 2.12
N THR A 303 1.85 20.43 1.41
CA THR A 303 1.63 18.99 1.57
C THR A 303 2.64 18.13 0.80
N LEU A 304 3.39 18.76 -0.13
CA LEU A 304 4.43 18.12 -0.91
C LEU A 304 5.82 18.19 -0.26
N LEU A 305 5.95 18.87 0.89
CA LEU A 305 7.20 18.86 1.65
C LEU A 305 7.59 17.40 1.96
N THR A 306 8.87 17.06 1.84
CA THR A 306 9.35 15.70 2.11
C THR A 306 8.98 15.21 3.51
N TYR A 307 8.81 16.11 4.46
CA TYR A 307 8.43 15.84 5.84
C TYR A 307 6.94 16.10 6.15
N ALA A 308 6.13 16.52 5.17
CA ALA A 308 4.69 16.68 5.38
C ALA A 308 4.04 15.33 5.64
N ARG A 309 3.27 15.25 6.71
CA ARG A 309 2.59 14.05 7.18
C ARG A 309 1.09 14.18 7.04
N ALA A 310 0.43 13.09 6.64
CA ALA A 310 -1.01 12.99 6.66
C ALA A 310 -1.43 11.57 7.07
N SER A 311 -2.70 11.41 7.40
CA SER A 311 -3.24 10.11 7.77
C SER A 311 -4.72 10.01 7.42
N ASP A 312 -5.19 8.78 7.23
CA ASP A 312 -6.61 8.51 7.08
C ASP A 312 -6.96 7.10 7.59
N PHE A 313 -8.26 6.84 7.74
CA PHE A 313 -8.74 5.52 8.13
C PHE A 313 -8.47 4.49 7.03
N GLU A 314 -8.19 3.25 7.42
CA GLU A 314 -7.85 2.14 6.51
C GLU A 314 -8.92 1.86 5.45
N ASN A 315 -10.19 2.15 5.77
CA ASN A 315 -11.34 1.97 4.89
C ASN A 315 -11.68 3.20 4.03
N ARG A 316 -10.88 4.27 4.09
CA ARG A 316 -11.01 5.44 3.22
C ARG A 316 -10.29 5.21 1.90
N GLY A 317 -10.92 5.61 0.81
CA GLY A 317 -10.33 5.75 -0.52
C GLY A 317 -10.80 7.04 -1.13
N ASN A 318 -10.02 7.59 -2.02
CA ASN A 318 -10.34 8.82 -2.72
C ASN A 318 -9.67 8.82 -4.11
N ASN A 319 -10.10 9.69 -5.01
CA ASN A 319 -9.55 9.88 -6.36
C ASN A 319 -8.07 10.28 -6.40
N HIS A 320 -7.49 10.58 -5.25
CA HIS A 320 -6.10 11.01 -5.07
C HIS A 320 -5.34 10.17 -4.02
N PHE A 321 -5.80 8.93 -3.74
CA PHE A 321 -5.12 7.95 -2.87
C PHE A 321 -4.62 6.79 -3.69
N GLY A 322 -3.31 6.57 -3.68
CA GLY A 322 -2.60 5.49 -4.33
C GLY A 322 -1.53 4.90 -3.41
N PHE A 323 -0.52 4.25 -3.97
CA PHE A 323 0.60 3.69 -3.21
C PHE A 323 1.77 3.33 -4.11
N ARG A 324 2.92 3.14 -3.50
CA ARG A 324 4.11 2.45 -4.05
C ARG A 324 4.55 1.33 -3.14
N ILE A 325 5.52 0.52 -3.57
CA ILE A 325 5.92 -0.70 -2.86
C ILE A 325 7.43 -0.77 -2.64
N VAL A 326 7.82 -1.55 -1.62
CA VAL A 326 9.23 -1.82 -1.28
C VAL A 326 9.53 -3.31 -1.21
N LYS A 327 10.80 -3.65 -1.42
CA LYS A 327 11.42 -4.94 -1.09
C LYS A 327 12.54 -4.67 -0.08
N ASN A 328 12.48 -5.36 1.03
CA ASN A 328 13.50 -5.31 2.08
C ASN A 328 14.56 -6.40 1.87
#